data_579b45c897f577c304ccad2d19c46773
#
_entry.id   579b45c897f577c304ccad2d19c46773
#
_cell.length_a   1.000
_cell.length_b   1.000
_cell.length_c   1.000
_cell.angle_alpha   90.00
_cell.angle_beta   90.00
_cell.angle_gamma   90.00
#
_symmetry.space_group_name_H-M   'P 1'
#
loop_
_entity.id
_entity.type
_entity.pdbx_description
1 polymer ?
#
loop_
_entity_poly.entity_id
_entity_poly.type
_entity_poly.pdbx_seq_one_letter_code
_entity_poly.pdbx_strand_id
1 'polypeptide(L)'
;MFFYDVTNAYFEAPLTDAEMENYHQDFLDKLQAAAEQARAEKELPEACFDDDGSVLPDTLPQDFIDAVADDHNPEFLRMRGPSKEHRSDLPLVSIALVIDKNGFPMDFEVFKGNSSEYRTMESAIRKLKDKYNIGHAIVVADRGLNSAENLLMLQRLELGYLVVQKVSNRQ
;
A
#
# COMPACT_ATOMS: atom_id res chain seq x y z
N MET A 1 20.43 -9.77 -14.06
CA MET A 1 19.05 -9.48 -14.49
C MET A 1 18.12 -9.97 -13.42
N PHE A 2 17.21 -9.15 -12.95
CA PHE A 2 16.19 -9.47 -11.95
C PHE A 2 14.82 -9.17 -12.52
N PHE A 3 13.85 -9.98 -12.14
CA PHE A 3 12.44 -9.72 -12.41
C PHE A 3 11.80 -9.23 -11.14
N TYR A 4 11.04 -8.18 -11.24
CA TYR A 4 10.28 -7.58 -10.15
C TYR A 4 8.80 -7.60 -10.49
N ASP A 5 7.99 -8.09 -9.58
CA ASP A 5 6.54 -8.09 -9.70
C ASP A 5 5.88 -7.85 -8.34
N VAL A 6 4.69 -7.27 -8.37
CA VAL A 6 3.85 -7.07 -7.17
C VAL A 6 2.59 -7.89 -7.33
N THR A 7 2.29 -8.69 -6.34
CA THR A 7 1.03 -9.43 -6.24
C THR A 7 0.29 -9.07 -4.95
N ASN A 8 -1.00 -9.35 -4.93
CA ASN A 8 -1.83 -9.13 -3.76
C ASN A 8 -2.18 -10.47 -3.11
N ALA A 9 -2.10 -10.52 -1.79
CA ALA A 9 -2.63 -11.63 -1.00
C ALA A 9 -3.82 -11.13 -0.19
N TYR A 10 -4.97 -11.76 -0.39
CA TYR A 10 -6.22 -11.40 0.28
C TYR A 10 -6.41 -12.23 1.54
N PHE A 11 -7.10 -11.63 2.49
CA PHE A 11 -7.53 -12.32 3.70
C PHE A 11 -9.02 -12.64 3.59
N GLU A 12 -9.38 -13.89 3.83
CA GLU A 12 -10.80 -14.30 3.88
C GLU A 12 -11.57 -13.68 5.07
N ALA A 13 -10.82 -13.20 6.10
CA ALA A 13 -11.40 -12.39 7.15
C ALA A 13 -11.67 -10.98 6.60
N PRO A 14 -12.92 -10.46 6.66
CA PRO A 14 -13.29 -9.21 6.01
C PRO A 14 -12.73 -7.96 6.71
N LEU A 15 -12.17 -8.10 7.91
CA LEU A 15 -11.69 -6.97 8.71
C LEU A 15 -10.24 -6.63 8.39
N THR A 16 -9.96 -5.33 8.22
CA THR A 16 -8.60 -4.78 8.19
C THR A 16 -7.97 -4.84 9.57
N ASP A 17 -6.66 -4.57 9.68
CA ASP A 17 -6.00 -4.48 10.99
C ASP A 17 -6.62 -3.37 11.84
N ALA A 18 -6.96 -2.21 11.23
CA ALA A 18 -7.62 -1.12 11.93
C ALA A 18 -9.01 -1.50 12.44
N GLU A 19 -9.83 -2.18 11.63
CA GLU A 19 -11.16 -2.63 12.04
C GLU A 19 -11.09 -3.71 13.13
N MET A 20 -10.04 -4.54 13.13
CA MET A 20 -9.80 -5.47 14.23
C MET A 20 -9.39 -4.74 15.51
N GLU A 21 -8.61 -3.67 15.39
CA GLU A 21 -8.21 -2.82 16.51
C GLU A 21 -9.39 -2.03 17.08
N ASN A 22 -10.47 -1.82 16.31
CA ASN A 22 -11.71 -1.21 16.81
C ASN A 22 -12.34 -1.94 18.01
N TYR A 23 -11.91 -3.15 18.34
CA TYR A 23 -12.26 -3.83 19.58
C TYR A 23 -11.40 -3.39 20.76
N HIS A 24 -10.35 -2.61 20.54
CA HIS A 24 -9.46 -2.09 21.56
C HIS A 24 -9.85 -0.65 21.93
N GLN A 25 -10.10 -0.42 23.21
CA GLN A 25 -10.60 0.87 23.71
C GLN A 25 -9.64 2.02 23.35
N ASP A 26 -8.34 1.78 23.41
CA ASP A 26 -7.33 2.81 23.12
C ASP A 26 -7.43 3.34 21.69
N PHE A 27 -7.76 2.47 20.72
CA PHE A 27 -7.98 2.90 19.34
C PHE A 27 -9.29 3.66 19.18
N LEU A 28 -10.37 3.19 19.84
CA LEU A 28 -11.67 3.87 19.81
C LEU A 28 -11.57 5.29 20.40
N ASP A 29 -10.85 5.45 21.52
CA ASP A 29 -10.62 6.76 22.14
C ASP A 29 -9.85 7.70 21.20
N LYS A 30 -8.86 7.17 20.49
CA LYS A 30 -8.10 7.94 19.49
C LYS A 30 -8.95 8.31 18.27
N LEU A 31 -9.77 7.39 17.80
CA LEU A 31 -10.69 7.61 16.68
C LEU A 31 -11.71 8.71 17.03
N GLN A 32 -12.27 8.66 18.26
CA GLN A 32 -13.17 9.68 18.78
C GLN A 32 -12.50 11.06 18.77
N ALA A 33 -11.30 11.18 19.34
CA ALA A 33 -10.58 12.45 19.41
C ALA A 33 -10.26 13.03 18.01
N ALA A 34 -9.83 12.19 17.09
CA ALA A 34 -9.56 12.60 15.72
C ALA A 34 -10.82 13.04 14.97
N ALA A 35 -11.93 12.32 15.17
CA ALA A 35 -13.22 12.65 14.55
C ALA A 35 -13.81 13.96 15.10
N GLU A 36 -13.68 14.23 16.39
CA GLU A 36 -14.08 15.50 17.01
C GLU A 36 -13.30 16.69 16.44
N GLN A 37 -12.00 16.53 16.24
CA GLN A 37 -11.19 17.55 15.58
C GLN A 37 -11.64 17.79 14.14
N ALA A 38 -11.79 16.74 13.34
CA ALA A 38 -12.25 16.85 11.96
C ALA A 38 -13.67 17.43 11.85
N ARG A 39 -14.55 17.15 12.82
CA ARG A 39 -15.87 17.80 12.94
C ARG A 39 -15.74 19.30 13.15
N ALA A 40 -14.87 19.74 14.06
CA ALA A 40 -14.63 21.15 14.33
C ALA A 40 -14.09 21.90 13.10
N GLU A 41 -13.29 21.24 12.26
CA GLU A 41 -12.74 21.72 10.99
C GLU A 41 -13.72 21.60 9.82
N LYS A 42 -14.89 21.00 10.04
CA LYS A 42 -15.96 20.73 9.04
C LYS A 42 -15.52 19.74 7.94
N GLU A 43 -14.60 18.89 8.24
CA GLU A 43 -14.14 17.84 7.32
C GLU A 43 -15.02 16.58 7.40
N LEU A 44 -15.66 16.34 8.57
CA LEU A 44 -16.61 15.26 8.77
C LEU A 44 -18.05 15.79 8.93
N PRO A 45 -19.05 15.13 8.31
CA PRO A 45 -20.46 15.48 8.46
C PRO A 45 -21.01 15.09 9.86
N GLU A 46 -22.02 15.81 10.34
CA GLU A 46 -22.69 15.50 11.60
C GLU A 46 -23.27 14.08 11.66
N ALA A 47 -23.60 13.48 10.53
CA ALA A 47 -24.11 12.12 10.44
C ALA A 47 -23.10 11.04 10.91
N CYS A 48 -21.84 11.42 11.11
CA CYS A 48 -20.83 10.54 11.67
C CYS A 48 -20.86 10.46 13.20
N PHE A 49 -21.78 11.19 13.85
CA PHE A 49 -21.89 11.26 15.30
C PHE A 49 -23.31 10.94 15.74
N ASP A 50 -23.44 10.34 16.92
CA ASP A 50 -24.71 10.15 17.58
C ASP A 50 -25.19 11.43 18.33
N ASP A 51 -26.35 11.31 18.97
CA ASP A 51 -26.96 12.43 19.73
C ASP A 51 -26.12 12.86 20.94
N ASP A 52 -25.27 12.00 21.46
CA ASP A 52 -24.37 12.25 22.58
C ASP A 52 -23.01 12.80 22.13
N GLY A 53 -22.78 12.88 20.83
CA GLY A 53 -21.54 13.35 20.21
C GLY A 53 -20.47 12.27 20.06
N SER A 54 -20.79 11.01 20.34
CA SER A 54 -19.89 9.89 20.11
C SER A 54 -19.81 9.57 18.63
N VAL A 55 -18.60 9.24 18.17
CA VAL A 55 -18.40 8.88 16.77
C VAL A 55 -19.07 7.53 16.47
N LEU A 56 -19.65 7.43 15.28
CA LEU A 56 -20.20 6.20 14.73
C LEU A 56 -19.19 5.61 13.74
N PRO A 57 -18.31 4.66 14.15
CA PRO A 57 -17.21 4.17 13.32
C PRO A 57 -17.63 3.67 11.94
N ASP A 58 -18.79 2.99 11.85
CA ASP A 58 -19.33 2.44 10.59
C ASP A 58 -19.75 3.51 9.57
N THR A 59 -19.84 4.77 10.00
CA THR A 59 -20.24 5.89 9.13
C THR A 59 -19.06 6.74 8.66
N LEU A 60 -17.88 6.49 9.22
CA LEU A 60 -16.67 7.21 8.84
C LEU A 60 -16.16 6.79 7.47
N PRO A 61 -15.59 7.72 6.69
CA PRO A 61 -14.86 7.38 5.49
C PRO A 61 -13.70 6.42 5.79
N GLN A 62 -13.50 5.41 4.94
CA GLN A 62 -12.46 4.41 5.16
C GLN A 62 -11.05 5.01 5.16
N ASP A 63 -10.79 6.00 4.30
CA ASP A 63 -9.51 6.73 4.24
C ASP A 63 -9.21 7.50 5.54
N PHE A 64 -10.25 8.01 6.21
CA PHE A 64 -10.11 8.64 7.53
C PHE A 64 -9.71 7.61 8.59
N ILE A 65 -10.40 6.47 8.65
CA ILE A 65 -10.07 5.38 9.59
C ILE A 65 -8.63 4.88 9.34
N ASP A 66 -8.25 4.69 8.08
CA ASP A 66 -6.91 4.24 7.70
C ASP A 66 -5.82 5.24 8.14
N ALA A 67 -6.09 6.54 8.03
CA ALA A 67 -5.16 7.58 8.46
C ALA A 67 -4.97 7.57 10.00
N VAL A 68 -6.06 7.43 10.76
CA VAL A 68 -6.00 7.32 12.23
C VAL A 68 -5.29 6.04 12.64
N ALA A 69 -5.55 4.93 11.96
CA ALA A 69 -4.89 3.64 12.22
C ALA A 69 -3.40 3.69 11.92
N ASP A 70 -2.98 4.35 10.85
CA ASP A 70 -1.57 4.55 10.50
C ASP A 70 -0.81 5.35 11.56
N ASP A 71 -1.46 6.36 12.14
CA ASP A 71 -0.90 7.13 13.24
C ASP A 71 -0.91 6.36 14.57
N HIS A 72 -1.92 5.50 14.77
CA HIS A 72 -2.01 4.64 15.96
C HIS A 72 -1.01 3.51 15.92
N ASN A 73 -0.96 2.78 14.79
CA ASN A 73 -0.02 1.68 14.57
C ASN A 73 0.45 1.65 13.11
N PRO A 74 1.63 2.22 12.81
CA PRO A 74 2.15 2.27 11.45
C PRO A 74 2.52 0.87 10.90
N GLU A 75 2.50 -0.17 11.72
CA GLU A 75 2.78 -1.55 11.29
C GLU A 75 1.55 -2.30 10.76
N PHE A 76 0.36 -1.69 10.78
CA PHE A 76 -0.83 -2.28 10.17
C PHE A 76 -0.59 -2.55 8.68
N LEU A 77 -0.77 -3.81 8.27
CA LEU A 77 -0.49 -4.26 6.90
C LEU A 77 -1.75 -4.59 6.12
N ARG A 78 -2.76 -5.19 6.78
CA ARG A 78 -4.00 -5.61 6.13
C ARG A 78 -4.93 -4.43 5.95
N MET A 79 -5.02 -3.94 4.72
CA MET A 79 -5.83 -2.78 4.37
C MET A 79 -6.59 -3.05 3.08
N ARG A 80 -7.76 -2.42 2.91
CA ARG A 80 -8.44 -2.41 1.62
C ARG A 80 -7.71 -1.46 0.68
N GLY A 81 -7.49 -1.91 -0.54
CA GLY A 81 -6.73 -1.14 -1.51
C GLY A 81 -6.99 -1.56 -2.95
N PRO A 82 -6.37 -0.89 -3.91
CA PRO A 82 -6.46 -1.27 -5.32
C PRO A 82 -5.98 -2.69 -5.53
N SER A 83 -6.76 -3.51 -6.21
CA SER A 83 -6.43 -4.88 -6.50
C SER A 83 -6.61 -5.21 -7.97
N LYS A 84 -5.77 -6.10 -8.48
CA LYS A 84 -5.84 -6.58 -9.88
C LYS A 84 -7.16 -7.35 -10.14
N GLU A 85 -7.70 -8.00 -9.10
CA GLU A 85 -8.91 -8.80 -9.15
C GLU A 85 -10.18 -8.01 -8.81
N HIS A 86 -10.06 -6.70 -8.57
CA HIS A 86 -11.18 -5.80 -8.22
C HIS A 86 -11.96 -6.24 -6.98
N ARG A 87 -11.28 -6.88 -6.01
CA ARG A 87 -11.84 -7.30 -4.73
C ARG A 87 -11.66 -6.19 -3.70
N SER A 88 -12.56 -5.21 -3.70
CA SER A 88 -12.58 -4.12 -2.72
C SER A 88 -13.24 -4.50 -1.38
N ASP A 89 -13.87 -5.66 -1.34
CA ASP A 89 -14.59 -6.20 -0.18
C ASP A 89 -13.66 -6.85 0.86
N LEU A 90 -12.46 -7.27 0.45
CA LEU A 90 -11.52 -7.95 1.33
C LEU A 90 -10.24 -7.13 1.56
N PRO A 91 -9.72 -7.14 2.80
CA PRO A 91 -8.40 -6.58 3.06
C PRO A 91 -7.32 -7.44 2.41
N LEU A 92 -6.23 -6.79 2.04
CA LEU A 92 -5.11 -7.41 1.37
C LEU A 92 -3.78 -6.88 1.92
N VAL A 93 -2.70 -7.56 1.57
CA VAL A 93 -1.33 -7.04 1.62
C VAL A 93 -0.74 -7.10 0.21
N SER A 94 0.15 -6.18 -0.09
CA SER A 94 0.91 -6.21 -1.35
C SER A 94 2.26 -6.87 -1.10
N ILE A 95 2.61 -7.84 -1.93
CA ILE A 95 3.87 -8.59 -1.84
C ILE A 95 4.70 -8.28 -3.07
N ALA A 96 5.83 -7.62 -2.87
CA ALA A 96 6.84 -7.46 -3.92
C ALA A 96 7.77 -8.67 -3.91
N LEU A 97 7.97 -9.26 -5.06
CA LEU A 97 8.86 -10.40 -5.24
C LEU A 97 9.97 -10.04 -6.22
N VAL A 98 11.19 -10.38 -5.85
CA VAL A 98 12.35 -10.27 -6.74
C VAL A 98 12.89 -11.66 -7.02
N ILE A 99 12.99 -12.01 -8.30
CA ILE A 99 13.55 -13.29 -8.74
C ILE A 99 14.76 -13.08 -9.65
N ASP A 100 15.67 -14.03 -9.65
CA ASP A 100 16.82 -14.02 -10.55
C ASP A 100 16.46 -14.47 -11.96
N LYS A 101 17.44 -14.44 -12.86
CA LYS A 101 17.27 -14.89 -14.28
C LYS A 101 16.89 -16.36 -14.46
N ASN A 102 17.07 -17.19 -13.43
CA ASN A 102 16.75 -18.61 -13.42
C ASN A 102 15.38 -18.90 -12.78
N GLY A 103 14.69 -17.86 -12.27
CA GLY A 103 13.41 -17.99 -11.61
C GLY A 103 13.48 -18.26 -10.11
N PHE A 104 14.66 -18.16 -9.49
CA PHE A 104 14.79 -18.35 -8.05
C PHE A 104 14.44 -17.06 -7.29
N PRO A 105 13.57 -17.15 -6.25
CA PRO A 105 13.29 -16.02 -5.38
C PRO A 105 14.57 -15.55 -4.69
N MET A 106 14.90 -14.29 -4.83
CA MET A 106 16.05 -13.66 -4.17
C MET A 106 15.64 -12.92 -2.91
N ASP A 107 14.53 -12.19 -3.00
CA ASP A 107 14.03 -11.42 -1.88
C ASP A 107 12.53 -11.15 -2.07
N PHE A 108 11.86 -10.81 -0.97
CA PHE A 108 10.49 -10.33 -0.98
C PHE A 108 10.30 -9.22 0.06
N GLU A 109 9.28 -8.42 -0.14
CA GLU A 109 8.87 -7.41 0.83
C GLU A 109 7.34 -7.36 0.89
N VAL A 110 6.80 -7.20 2.09
CA VAL A 110 5.36 -7.08 2.32
C VAL A 110 5.04 -5.62 2.62
N PHE A 111 4.05 -5.10 1.93
CA PHE A 111 3.59 -3.72 2.07
C PHE A 111 2.11 -3.70 2.47
N LYS A 112 1.67 -2.56 2.99
CA LYS A 112 0.26 -2.29 3.25
C LYS A 112 -0.57 -2.49 1.99
N GLY A 113 -1.76 -3.00 2.13
CA GLY A 113 -2.66 -3.27 1.02
C GLY A 113 -3.03 -2.05 0.18
N ASN A 114 -3.00 -0.85 0.77
CA ASN A 114 -3.23 0.41 0.09
C ASN A 114 -1.96 1.08 -0.47
N SER A 115 -0.81 0.40 -0.40
CA SER A 115 0.45 0.94 -0.92
C SER A 115 0.43 1.04 -2.45
N SER A 116 0.95 2.13 -2.97
CA SER A 116 1.13 2.27 -4.41
C SER A 116 2.28 1.41 -4.92
N GLU A 117 2.12 0.78 -6.07
CA GLU A 117 3.17 -0.05 -6.72
C GLU A 117 4.48 0.73 -6.93
N TYR A 118 4.40 2.03 -7.15
CA TYR A 118 5.55 2.91 -7.26
C TYR A 118 6.45 2.88 -6.02
N ARG A 119 5.86 3.08 -4.83
CA ARG A 119 6.63 3.12 -3.58
C ARG A 119 7.21 1.76 -3.21
N THR A 120 6.49 0.69 -3.54
CA THR A 120 6.96 -0.67 -3.27
C THR A 120 8.22 -1.01 -4.07
N MET A 121 8.28 -0.62 -5.34
CA MET A 121 9.43 -0.87 -6.20
C MET A 121 10.70 -0.19 -5.69
N GLU A 122 10.63 1.08 -5.29
CA GLU A 122 11.82 1.80 -4.81
C GLU A 122 12.40 1.16 -3.56
N SER A 123 11.56 0.83 -2.57
CA SER A 123 11.99 0.19 -1.33
C SER A 123 12.65 -1.15 -1.60
N ALA A 124 11.98 -2.04 -2.33
CA ALA A 124 12.49 -3.37 -2.62
C ALA A 124 13.80 -3.36 -3.41
N ILE A 125 13.92 -2.50 -4.42
CA ILE A 125 15.14 -2.40 -5.23
C ILE A 125 16.32 -1.82 -4.45
N ARG A 126 16.09 -0.80 -3.60
CA ARG A 126 17.14 -0.25 -2.74
C ARG A 126 17.66 -1.31 -1.76
N LYS A 127 16.77 -2.00 -1.04
CA LYS A 127 17.14 -3.09 -0.13
C LYS A 127 17.91 -4.19 -0.83
N LEU A 128 17.47 -4.60 -2.02
CA LEU A 128 18.16 -5.62 -2.81
C LEU A 128 19.58 -5.18 -3.18
N LYS A 129 19.73 -3.93 -3.65
CA LYS A 129 21.03 -3.37 -4.02
C LYS A 129 22.00 -3.36 -2.85
N ASP A 130 21.54 -2.90 -1.69
CA ASP A 130 22.34 -2.79 -0.47
C ASP A 130 22.68 -4.18 0.11
N LYS A 131 21.68 -5.06 0.21
CA LYS A 131 21.83 -6.41 0.80
C LYS A 131 22.81 -7.29 0.02
N TYR A 132 22.76 -7.22 -1.30
CA TYR A 132 23.56 -8.07 -2.19
C TYR A 132 24.73 -7.34 -2.85
N ASN A 133 25.00 -6.08 -2.49
CA ASN A 133 26.06 -5.23 -3.06
C ASN A 133 26.06 -5.23 -4.61
N ILE A 134 24.87 -5.01 -5.20
CA ILE A 134 24.68 -5.10 -6.64
C ILE A 134 25.13 -3.80 -7.30
N GLY A 135 26.27 -3.84 -7.99
CA GLY A 135 26.77 -2.70 -8.76
C GLY A 135 26.00 -2.47 -10.05
N HIS A 136 25.73 -3.54 -10.80
CA HIS A 136 25.02 -3.47 -12.08
C HIS A 136 23.94 -4.56 -12.19
N ALA A 137 22.73 -4.16 -12.54
CA ALA A 137 21.63 -5.08 -12.78
C ALA A 137 20.66 -4.52 -13.82
N ILE A 138 19.86 -5.40 -14.43
CA ILE A 138 18.73 -5.02 -15.26
C ILE A 138 17.46 -5.46 -14.51
N VAL A 139 16.61 -4.50 -14.21
CA VAL A 139 15.29 -4.74 -13.62
C VAL A 139 14.29 -4.95 -14.74
N VAL A 140 13.56 -6.06 -14.70
CA VAL A 140 12.48 -6.35 -15.64
C VAL A 140 11.16 -6.26 -14.87
N ALA A 141 10.27 -5.41 -15.32
CA ALA A 141 8.99 -5.18 -14.65
C ALA A 141 7.86 -5.04 -15.67
N ASP A 142 6.65 -5.27 -15.19
CA ASP A 142 5.46 -5.19 -16.01
C ASP A 142 5.04 -3.73 -16.33
N ARG A 143 3.94 -3.59 -17.06
CA ARG A 143 3.41 -2.28 -17.49
C ARG A 143 2.92 -1.42 -16.32
N GLY A 144 2.41 -1.99 -15.24
CA GLY A 144 1.92 -1.27 -14.07
C GLY A 144 3.02 -0.45 -13.39
N LEU A 145 4.25 -0.89 -13.53
CA LEU A 145 5.44 -0.27 -12.94
C LEU A 145 6.15 0.74 -13.87
N ASN A 146 5.64 0.95 -15.08
CA ASN A 146 6.21 1.89 -16.06
C ASN A 146 5.71 3.32 -15.78
N SER A 147 6.22 3.95 -14.74
CA SER A 147 6.03 5.36 -14.45
C SER A 147 7.32 6.16 -14.66
N ALA A 148 7.19 7.45 -14.95
CA ALA A 148 8.37 8.32 -15.09
C ALA A 148 9.23 8.33 -13.82
N GLU A 149 8.58 8.30 -12.65
CA GLU A 149 9.24 8.26 -11.36
C GLU A 149 10.04 6.98 -11.16
N ASN A 150 9.47 5.80 -11.50
CA ASN A 150 10.17 4.53 -11.42
C ASN A 150 11.39 4.50 -12.34
N LEU A 151 11.26 4.99 -13.58
CA LEU A 151 12.38 5.03 -14.51
C LEU A 151 13.49 5.96 -14.04
N LEU A 152 13.15 7.15 -13.52
CA LEU A 152 14.11 8.07 -12.94
C LEU A 152 14.80 7.49 -11.71
N MET A 153 14.08 6.77 -10.87
CA MET A 153 14.64 6.08 -9.70
C MET A 153 15.65 5.01 -10.13
N LEU A 154 15.31 4.16 -11.10
CA LEU A 154 16.23 3.15 -11.61
C LEU A 154 17.49 3.78 -12.21
N GLN A 155 17.38 4.89 -12.96
CA GLN A 155 18.50 5.64 -13.47
C GLN A 155 19.39 6.22 -12.36
N ARG A 156 18.78 6.78 -11.31
CA ARG A 156 19.54 7.30 -10.15
C ARG A 156 20.28 6.20 -9.40
N LEU A 157 19.77 4.97 -9.41
CA LEU A 157 20.41 3.80 -8.82
C LEU A 157 21.43 3.15 -9.76
N GLU A 158 21.65 3.73 -10.96
CA GLU A 158 22.57 3.22 -11.99
C GLU A 158 22.19 1.79 -12.45
N LEU A 159 20.89 1.47 -12.47
CA LEU A 159 20.35 0.19 -12.90
C LEU A 159 19.79 0.30 -14.31
N GLY A 160 20.03 -0.73 -15.12
CA GLY A 160 19.32 -0.92 -16.38
C GLY A 160 17.88 -1.38 -16.14
N TYR A 161 16.99 -1.10 -17.08
CA TYR A 161 15.61 -1.56 -16.97
C TYR A 161 15.03 -2.02 -18.31
N LEU A 162 14.10 -2.97 -18.23
CA LEU A 162 13.25 -3.41 -19.32
C LEU A 162 11.81 -3.43 -18.79
N VAL A 163 11.00 -2.48 -19.26
CA VAL A 163 9.60 -2.34 -18.81
C VAL A 163 8.68 -2.34 -20.02
N VAL A 164 7.50 -2.95 -19.86
CA VAL A 164 6.49 -3.00 -20.91
C VAL A 164 5.86 -1.62 -21.06
N GLN A 165 5.81 -1.12 -22.30
CA GLN A 165 5.21 0.17 -22.60
C GLN A 165 3.79 0.00 -23.16
N LYS A 166 2.89 0.91 -22.78
CA LYS A 166 1.56 1.00 -23.40
C LYS A 166 1.71 1.62 -24.79
N VAL A 167 1.47 0.85 -25.84
CA VAL A 167 1.33 1.41 -27.18
C VAL A 167 -0.02 2.13 -27.24
N SER A 168 -0.01 3.45 -27.25
CA SER A 168 -1.21 4.23 -27.55
C SER A 168 -1.36 4.25 -29.06
N ASN A 169 -2.39 3.57 -29.61
CA ASN A 169 -2.83 3.83 -30.97
C ASN A 169 -3.34 5.28 -31.00
N ARG A 170 -2.54 6.20 -31.50
CA ARG A 170 -3.05 7.49 -31.99
C ARG A 170 -3.81 7.16 -33.27
N GLN A 171 -5.14 7.19 -33.22
CA GLN A 171 -5.99 7.39 -34.40
C GLN A 171 -5.95 8.88 -34.76
#